data_746e7cffac6f313e2c9c06dbcee434b9
#
_entry.id   746e7cffac6f313e2c9c06dbcee434b9
#
_cell.length_a   1.000
_cell.length_b   1.000
_cell.length_c   1.000
_cell.angle_alpha   90.00
_cell.angle_beta   90.00
_cell.angle_gamma   90.00
#
_symmetry.space_group_name_H-M   'P 1'
#
loop_
_entity.id
_entity.type
_entity.pdbx_description
1 polymer ?
#
loop_
_entity_poly.entity_id
_entity_poly.type
_entity_poly.pdbx_seq_one_letter_code
_entity_poly.pdbx_strand_id
1 'polypeptide(L)'
;MSYIELKNVNKVYGTGEVQIKALNDASFEIDKGELVVILGPSGAGKTTCLNILGGMDQATSGEVIIDGVDITKLNSKDIITYRRHDIGFVFQFYNLVQNLTALENVELAVQLCKDHLEPTEILSKVGLSDRINNFPSQLSGGEQQRVAIARALAKNPKLLLCDEPTGALDYKTGKQILKLLEETSKNENMTVIIITHNSAIAPMAHKVIKFKNGGVEDIIINEKPTSIDDIEW
;
A
#
# COMPACT_ATOMS: atom_id res chain seq x y z
N MET A 1 -11.31 -8.88 16.30
CA MET A 1 -9.84 -8.87 16.59
C MET A 1 -9.21 -8.05 15.50
N SER A 2 -8.40 -7.07 15.85
CA SER A 2 -7.75 -6.24 14.85
C SER A 2 -6.79 -7.08 14.00
N TYR A 3 -6.72 -6.77 12.71
CA TYR A 3 -5.85 -7.46 11.75
C TYR A 3 -4.43 -6.89 11.81
N ILE A 4 -4.32 -5.58 12.02
CA ILE A 4 -3.05 -4.87 12.19
C ILE A 4 -3.10 -4.10 13.50
N GLU A 5 -2.06 -4.24 14.32
CA GLU A 5 -1.88 -3.46 15.56
C GLU A 5 -0.45 -2.90 15.61
N LEU A 6 -0.34 -1.59 15.70
CA LEU A 6 0.92 -0.91 16.06
C LEU A 6 0.84 -0.50 17.52
N LYS A 7 1.88 -0.83 18.31
CA LYS A 7 1.97 -0.49 19.74
C LYS A 7 3.28 0.25 20.01
N ASN A 8 3.17 1.55 20.28
CA ASN A 8 4.29 2.42 20.64
C ASN A 8 5.49 2.31 19.69
N VAL A 9 5.20 2.27 18.38
CA VAL A 9 6.21 2.06 17.34
C VAL A 9 7.05 3.30 17.15
N ASN A 10 8.37 3.13 17.30
CA ASN A 10 9.36 4.16 17.07
C ASN A 10 10.31 3.76 15.94
N LYS A 11 10.73 4.74 15.14
CA LYS A 11 11.79 4.59 14.15
C LYS A 11 12.73 5.76 14.19
N VAL A 12 13.99 5.47 14.43
CA VAL A 12 15.09 6.45 14.44
C VAL A 12 16.10 6.07 13.35
N TYR A 13 16.40 7.01 12.48
CA TYR A 13 17.47 6.91 11.50
C TYR A 13 18.68 7.71 11.96
N GLY A 14 19.88 7.27 11.56
CA GLY A 14 21.13 7.92 11.88
C GLY A 14 21.83 7.30 13.09
N THR A 15 23.12 7.67 13.23
CA THR A 15 24.01 7.22 14.30
C THR A 15 24.76 8.44 14.88
N GLY A 16 25.01 8.42 16.19
CA GLY A 16 25.73 9.51 16.85
C GLY A 16 24.88 10.77 17.06
N GLU A 17 25.44 11.95 16.78
CA GLU A 17 24.82 13.24 17.11
C GLU A 17 23.65 13.65 16.21
N VAL A 18 23.55 13.08 14.99
CA VAL A 18 22.46 13.39 14.06
C VAL A 18 21.50 12.23 14.00
N GLN A 19 20.38 12.35 14.69
CA GLN A 19 19.28 11.37 14.68
C GLN A 19 17.99 12.02 14.18
N ILE A 20 17.28 11.30 13.30
CA ILE A 20 15.95 11.69 12.82
C ILE A 20 14.95 10.66 13.35
N LYS A 21 14.04 11.12 14.20
CA LYS A 21 12.94 10.30 14.69
C LYS A 21 11.79 10.33 13.67
N ALA A 22 11.77 9.35 12.78
CA ALA A 22 10.81 9.26 11.69
C ALA A 22 9.44 8.73 12.16
N LEU A 23 9.42 7.82 13.17
CA LEU A 23 8.23 7.48 13.92
C LEU A 23 8.44 7.74 15.41
N ASN A 24 7.39 8.24 16.06
CA ASN A 24 7.37 8.65 17.44
C ASN A 24 6.10 8.15 18.12
N ASP A 25 6.23 7.01 18.81
CA ASP A 25 5.16 6.41 19.61
C ASP A 25 3.86 6.18 18.81
N ALA A 26 4.00 5.75 17.54
CA ALA A 26 2.87 5.53 16.67
C ALA A 26 2.09 4.28 17.11
N SER A 27 0.80 4.48 17.40
CA SER A 27 -0.10 3.42 17.86
C SER A 27 -1.45 3.54 17.16
N PHE A 28 -1.91 2.46 16.53
CA PHE A 28 -3.24 2.36 15.93
C PHE A 28 -3.59 0.89 15.59
N GLU A 29 -4.86 0.68 15.29
CA GLU A 29 -5.39 -0.63 14.90
C GLU A 29 -6.19 -0.53 13.60
N ILE A 30 -6.16 -1.61 12.79
CA ILE A 30 -6.91 -1.75 11.54
C ILE A 30 -7.56 -3.13 11.53
N ASP A 31 -8.85 -3.19 11.17
CA ASP A 31 -9.58 -4.43 11.01
C ASP A 31 -9.36 -5.03 9.62
N LYS A 32 -9.59 -6.34 9.50
CA LYS A 32 -9.44 -7.05 8.25
C LYS A 32 -10.47 -6.58 7.21
N GLY A 33 -10.01 -6.38 5.99
CA GLY A 33 -10.86 -5.93 4.88
C GLY A 33 -11.16 -4.43 4.87
N GLU A 34 -10.60 -3.65 5.80
CA GLU A 34 -10.75 -2.20 5.78
C GLU A 34 -9.95 -1.56 4.63
N LEU A 35 -10.54 -0.54 4.01
CA LEU A 35 -9.81 0.47 3.25
C LEU A 35 -9.42 1.58 4.23
N VAL A 36 -8.12 1.81 4.41
CA VAL A 36 -7.58 2.81 5.34
C VAL A 36 -6.80 3.86 4.59
N VAL A 37 -7.00 5.13 4.94
CA VAL A 37 -6.20 6.24 4.44
C VAL A 37 -5.35 6.81 5.56
N ILE A 38 -4.04 6.85 5.36
CA ILE A 38 -3.09 7.52 6.27
C ILE A 38 -2.76 8.88 5.66
N LEU A 39 -3.18 9.94 6.34
CA LEU A 39 -2.98 11.34 5.94
C LEU A 39 -1.87 12.00 6.73
N GLY A 40 -1.23 12.97 6.11
CA GLY A 40 -0.29 13.86 6.79
C GLY A 40 0.60 14.62 5.82
N PRO A 41 1.28 15.67 6.26
CA PRO A 41 2.21 16.42 5.43
C PRO A 41 3.41 15.57 5.02
N SER A 42 4.18 16.06 4.05
CA SER A 42 5.46 15.44 3.68
C SER A 42 6.39 15.40 4.90
N GLY A 43 7.09 14.28 5.09
CA GLY A 43 7.97 14.09 6.25
C GLY A 43 7.25 13.69 7.56
N ALA A 44 5.92 13.49 7.56
CA ALA A 44 5.18 13.09 8.77
C ALA A 44 5.43 11.64 9.23
N GLY A 45 6.22 10.84 8.50
CA GLY A 45 6.52 9.44 8.86
C GLY A 45 5.66 8.40 8.14
N LYS A 46 4.74 8.80 7.25
CA LYS A 46 3.80 7.90 6.55
C LYS A 46 4.50 6.78 5.77
N THR A 47 5.43 7.13 4.89
CA THR A 47 6.19 6.15 4.10
C THR A 47 7.04 5.25 4.99
N THR A 48 7.62 5.78 6.08
CA THR A 48 8.34 4.97 7.07
C THR A 48 7.41 3.94 7.73
N CYS A 49 6.22 4.36 8.15
CA CYS A 49 5.20 3.47 8.70
C CYS A 49 4.82 2.37 7.69
N LEU A 50 4.55 2.75 6.42
CA LEU A 50 4.22 1.82 5.35
C LEU A 50 5.34 0.80 5.09
N ASN A 51 6.59 1.24 5.09
CA ASN A 51 7.77 0.37 4.91
C ASN A 51 7.92 -0.63 6.05
N ILE A 52 7.64 -0.22 7.29
CA ILE A 52 7.66 -1.13 8.44
C ILE A 52 6.53 -2.16 8.32
N LEU A 53 5.29 -1.72 8.03
CA LEU A 53 4.17 -2.63 7.79
C LEU A 53 4.46 -3.63 6.66
N GLY A 54 5.12 -3.17 5.60
CA GLY A 54 5.52 -4.01 4.47
C GLY A 54 6.76 -4.87 4.73
N GLY A 55 7.39 -4.80 5.91
CA GLY A 55 8.61 -5.54 6.23
C GLY A 55 9.82 -5.13 5.39
N MET A 56 9.81 -3.93 4.82
CA MET A 56 10.94 -3.35 4.07
C MET A 56 11.89 -2.57 4.97
N ASP A 57 11.42 -2.16 6.14
CA ASP A 57 12.22 -1.55 7.19
C ASP A 57 11.84 -2.16 8.54
N GLN A 58 12.67 -1.97 9.56
CA GLN A 58 12.45 -2.47 10.91
C GLN A 58 12.18 -1.32 11.87
N ALA A 59 11.24 -1.51 12.79
CA ALA A 59 11.04 -0.59 13.90
C ALA A 59 12.28 -0.57 14.81
N THR A 60 12.60 0.60 15.38
CA THR A 60 13.65 0.72 16.40
C THR A 60 13.16 0.18 17.74
N SER A 61 11.88 0.39 18.05
CA SER A 61 11.20 -0.15 19.23
C SER A 61 9.69 -0.17 19.02
N GLY A 62 8.96 -0.83 19.91
CA GLY A 62 7.51 -1.07 19.81
C GLY A 62 7.21 -2.40 19.13
N GLU A 63 5.93 -2.69 18.95
CA GLU A 63 5.46 -3.94 18.35
C GLU A 63 4.57 -3.64 17.14
N VAL A 64 4.69 -4.47 16.09
CA VAL A 64 3.84 -4.46 14.91
C VAL A 64 3.26 -5.86 14.72
N ILE A 65 1.99 -6.01 15.02
CA ILE A 65 1.28 -7.29 14.96
C ILE A 65 0.40 -7.29 13.73
N ILE A 66 0.54 -8.30 12.87
CA ILE A 66 -0.28 -8.48 11.66
C ILE A 66 -0.76 -9.93 11.62
N ASP A 67 -2.07 -10.11 11.54
CA ASP A 67 -2.73 -11.43 11.57
C ASP A 67 -2.27 -12.26 12.80
N GLY A 68 -2.11 -11.60 13.95
CA GLY A 68 -1.65 -12.19 15.20
C GLY A 68 -0.15 -12.47 15.30
N VAL A 69 0.65 -12.13 14.27
CA VAL A 69 2.11 -12.34 14.24
C VAL A 69 2.83 -11.01 14.44
N ASP A 70 3.71 -10.93 15.42
CA ASP A 70 4.59 -9.77 15.63
C ASP A 70 5.74 -9.80 14.61
N ILE A 71 5.61 -8.98 13.56
CA ILE A 71 6.59 -8.92 12.47
C ILE A 71 7.93 -8.30 12.89
N THR A 72 7.98 -7.57 14.02
CA THR A 72 9.23 -6.99 14.55
C THR A 72 10.19 -8.07 15.08
N LYS A 73 9.67 -9.24 15.41
CA LYS A 73 10.42 -10.39 15.95
C LYS A 73 10.79 -11.42 14.86
N LEU A 74 10.35 -11.21 13.63
CA LEU A 74 10.67 -12.14 12.53
C LEU A 74 12.15 -12.07 12.18
N ASN A 75 12.74 -13.24 11.91
CA ASN A 75 14.09 -13.32 11.36
C ASN A 75 14.09 -12.96 9.85
N SER A 76 15.30 -12.81 9.27
CA SER A 76 15.45 -12.40 7.86
C SER A 76 14.76 -13.32 6.85
N LYS A 77 14.63 -14.63 7.14
CA LYS A 77 13.97 -15.58 6.25
C LYS A 77 12.45 -15.43 6.31
N ASP A 78 11.92 -15.26 7.52
CA ASP A 78 10.48 -15.18 7.74
C ASP A 78 9.91 -13.83 7.24
N ILE A 79 10.65 -12.72 7.39
CA ILE A 79 10.26 -11.42 6.83
C ILE A 79 10.25 -11.44 5.30
N ILE A 80 11.16 -12.18 4.65
CA ILE A 80 11.14 -12.37 3.20
C ILE A 80 9.90 -13.17 2.78
N THR A 81 9.53 -14.21 3.54
CA THR A 81 8.34 -15.02 3.30
C THR A 81 7.07 -14.19 3.45
N TYR A 82 6.97 -13.39 4.51
CA TYR A 82 5.90 -12.44 4.77
C TYR A 82 5.72 -11.47 3.58
N ARG A 83 6.79 -10.79 3.14
CA ARG A 83 6.72 -9.87 2.00
C ARG A 83 6.32 -10.56 0.70
N ARG A 84 6.75 -11.82 0.53
CA ARG A 84 6.46 -12.60 -0.69
C ARG A 84 4.99 -12.95 -0.79
N HIS A 85 4.38 -13.41 0.28
CA HIS A 85 3.05 -14.02 0.25
C HIS A 85 1.94 -13.10 0.74
N ASP A 86 2.21 -12.28 1.76
CA ASP A 86 1.14 -11.53 2.43
C ASP A 86 1.03 -10.07 1.96
N ILE A 87 2.09 -9.50 1.35
CA ILE A 87 2.16 -8.07 1.03
C ILE A 87 2.17 -7.81 -0.48
N GLY A 88 1.21 -6.99 -0.95
CA GLY A 88 1.29 -6.26 -2.21
C GLY A 88 1.77 -4.83 -1.97
N PHE A 89 2.68 -4.32 -2.80
CA PHE A 89 3.19 -2.96 -2.66
C PHE A 89 3.02 -2.18 -3.96
N VAL A 90 2.40 -1.01 -3.88
CA VAL A 90 2.22 -0.05 -4.97
C VAL A 90 2.98 1.22 -4.62
N PHE A 91 3.99 1.55 -5.41
CA PHE A 91 4.86 2.71 -5.18
C PHE A 91 4.40 3.93 -5.98
N GLN A 92 4.78 5.11 -5.51
CA GLN A 92 4.50 6.38 -6.18
C GLN A 92 5.10 6.44 -7.60
N PHE A 93 6.29 5.88 -7.82
CA PHE A 93 7.03 5.86 -9.09
C PHE A 93 6.96 4.46 -9.74
N TYR A 94 5.84 3.87 -9.88
CA TYR A 94 5.51 2.59 -10.53
C TYR A 94 6.53 1.45 -10.33
N ASN A 95 7.83 1.72 -10.38
CA ASN A 95 8.96 0.79 -10.23
C ASN A 95 8.85 -0.44 -11.17
N LEU A 96 8.45 -0.17 -12.42
CA LEU A 96 8.41 -1.20 -13.46
C LEU A 96 9.80 -1.44 -14.03
N VAL A 97 10.07 -2.69 -14.38
CA VAL A 97 11.29 -3.08 -15.09
C VAL A 97 11.12 -2.66 -16.55
N GLN A 98 11.94 -1.69 -17.02
CA GLN A 98 11.74 -0.99 -18.26
C GLN A 98 11.88 -1.86 -19.53
N ASN A 99 12.68 -2.92 -19.45
CA ASN A 99 12.92 -3.87 -20.54
C ASN A 99 12.03 -5.12 -20.50
N LEU A 100 10.99 -5.12 -19.65
CA LEU A 100 9.94 -6.13 -19.60
C LEU A 100 8.61 -5.51 -20.00
N THR A 101 7.78 -6.28 -20.69
CA THR A 101 6.40 -5.91 -21.03
C THR A 101 5.53 -5.78 -19.78
N ALA A 102 4.29 -5.29 -19.94
CA ALA A 102 3.32 -5.25 -18.85
C ALA A 102 3.09 -6.65 -18.25
N LEU A 103 2.91 -7.66 -19.10
CA LEU A 103 2.73 -9.06 -18.67
C LEU A 103 3.97 -9.57 -17.92
N GLU A 104 5.15 -9.44 -18.50
CA GLU A 104 6.39 -9.91 -17.88
C GLU A 104 6.70 -9.21 -16.55
N ASN A 105 6.32 -7.93 -16.38
CA ASN A 105 6.42 -7.24 -15.08
C ASN A 105 5.54 -7.88 -14.00
N VAL A 106 4.35 -8.37 -14.37
CA VAL A 106 3.45 -9.06 -13.45
C VAL A 106 3.92 -10.49 -13.19
N GLU A 107 4.29 -11.24 -14.24
CA GLU A 107 4.82 -12.61 -14.15
C GLU A 107 6.05 -12.69 -13.24
N LEU A 108 6.97 -11.73 -13.35
CA LEU A 108 8.16 -11.67 -12.51
C LEU A 108 7.83 -11.65 -11.01
N ALA A 109 6.76 -10.94 -10.64
CA ALA A 109 6.36 -10.82 -9.24
C ALA A 109 5.78 -12.12 -8.67
N VAL A 110 5.17 -12.95 -9.50
CA VAL A 110 4.50 -14.18 -9.06
C VAL A 110 5.37 -15.44 -9.18
N GLN A 111 6.52 -15.38 -9.84
CA GLN A 111 7.41 -16.53 -10.04
C GLN A 111 7.75 -17.31 -8.75
N LEU A 112 7.77 -16.64 -7.61
CA LEU A 112 8.09 -17.25 -6.32
C LEU A 112 6.86 -17.42 -5.42
N CYS A 113 5.65 -17.14 -5.92
CA CYS A 113 4.40 -17.25 -5.20
C CYS A 113 3.65 -18.51 -5.62
N LYS A 114 3.28 -19.36 -4.65
CA LYS A 114 2.57 -20.62 -4.97
C LYS A 114 1.09 -20.41 -5.29
N ASP A 115 0.45 -19.49 -4.55
CA ASP A 115 -0.99 -19.23 -4.62
C ASP A 115 -1.29 -17.91 -5.33
N HIS A 116 -0.58 -17.65 -6.45
CA HIS A 116 -0.76 -16.43 -7.24
C HIS A 116 -2.03 -16.49 -8.10
N LEU A 117 -2.54 -15.32 -8.46
CA LEU A 117 -3.59 -15.15 -9.46
C LEU A 117 -2.95 -15.14 -10.86
N GLU A 118 -3.74 -15.49 -11.88
CA GLU A 118 -3.28 -15.51 -13.27
C GLU A 118 -2.94 -14.09 -13.76
N PRO A 119 -1.70 -13.78 -14.18
CA PRO A 119 -1.26 -12.46 -14.58
C PRO A 119 -2.12 -11.81 -15.67
N THR A 120 -2.53 -12.58 -16.69
CA THR A 120 -3.36 -12.07 -17.79
C THR A 120 -4.76 -11.69 -17.33
N GLU A 121 -5.36 -12.45 -16.40
CA GLU A 121 -6.66 -12.13 -15.82
C GLU A 121 -6.60 -10.86 -14.98
N ILE A 122 -5.54 -10.69 -14.18
CA ILE A 122 -5.36 -9.48 -13.38
C ILE A 122 -5.12 -8.25 -14.25
N LEU A 123 -4.31 -8.36 -15.32
CA LEU A 123 -4.14 -7.27 -16.29
C LEU A 123 -5.46 -6.91 -16.96
N SER A 124 -6.30 -7.89 -17.26
CA SER A 124 -7.65 -7.64 -17.78
C SER A 124 -8.54 -6.93 -16.77
N LYS A 125 -8.53 -7.33 -15.49
CA LYS A 125 -9.28 -6.66 -14.40
C LYS A 125 -8.91 -5.20 -14.24
N VAL A 126 -7.64 -4.85 -14.44
CA VAL A 126 -7.18 -3.45 -14.38
C VAL A 126 -7.33 -2.71 -15.71
N GLY A 127 -8.01 -3.30 -16.70
CA GLY A 127 -8.31 -2.67 -17.99
C GLY A 127 -7.11 -2.54 -18.93
N LEU A 128 -6.20 -3.53 -18.93
CA LEU A 128 -4.99 -3.56 -19.75
C LEU A 128 -4.91 -4.76 -20.70
N SER A 129 -6.04 -5.39 -21.07
CA SER A 129 -6.07 -6.55 -21.97
C SER A 129 -5.33 -6.30 -23.29
N ASP A 130 -5.48 -5.11 -23.87
CA ASP A 130 -4.88 -4.75 -25.15
C ASP A 130 -3.46 -4.18 -25.02
N ARG A 131 -2.91 -4.14 -23.79
CA ARG A 131 -1.61 -3.55 -23.46
C ARG A 131 -0.61 -4.54 -22.85
N ILE A 132 -0.96 -5.80 -22.76
CA ILE A 132 -0.15 -6.83 -22.08
C ILE A 132 1.26 -6.96 -22.63
N ASN A 133 1.44 -6.75 -23.95
CA ASN A 133 2.72 -6.84 -24.65
C ASN A 133 3.47 -5.50 -24.78
N ASN A 134 2.91 -4.41 -24.21
CA ASN A 134 3.55 -3.11 -24.26
C ASN A 134 4.63 -2.97 -23.20
N PHE A 135 5.75 -2.34 -23.55
CA PHE A 135 6.80 -1.94 -22.61
C PHE A 135 6.36 -0.69 -21.83
N PRO A 136 6.90 -0.44 -20.63
CA PRO A 136 6.57 0.74 -19.83
C PRO A 136 6.70 2.06 -20.61
N SER A 137 7.69 2.20 -21.49
CA SER A 137 7.87 3.38 -22.35
C SER A 137 6.75 3.62 -23.36
N GLN A 138 5.91 2.63 -23.62
CA GLN A 138 4.77 2.68 -24.53
C GLN A 138 3.43 2.88 -23.80
N LEU A 139 3.47 2.99 -22.46
CA LEU A 139 2.32 3.13 -21.60
C LEU A 139 2.26 4.54 -21.02
N SER A 140 1.05 5.09 -20.91
CA SER A 140 0.79 6.31 -20.15
C SER A 140 1.08 6.10 -18.65
N GLY A 141 1.26 7.18 -17.90
CA GLY A 141 1.49 7.08 -16.45
C GLY A 141 0.40 6.30 -15.71
N GLY A 142 -0.87 6.51 -16.09
CA GLY A 142 -1.99 5.75 -15.52
C GLY A 142 -1.99 4.27 -15.91
N GLU A 143 -1.57 3.91 -17.12
CA GLU A 143 -1.40 2.52 -17.53
C GLU A 143 -0.24 1.86 -16.77
N GLN A 144 0.88 2.57 -16.62
CA GLN A 144 2.01 2.08 -15.80
C GLN A 144 1.60 1.86 -14.33
N GLN A 145 0.79 2.75 -13.76
CA GLN A 145 0.25 2.58 -12.40
C GLN A 145 -0.66 1.36 -12.32
N ARG A 146 -1.52 1.13 -13.31
CA ARG A 146 -2.35 -0.08 -13.35
C ARG A 146 -1.51 -1.36 -13.49
N VAL A 147 -0.42 -1.35 -14.24
CA VAL A 147 0.54 -2.48 -14.26
C VAL A 147 1.16 -2.69 -12.88
N ALA A 148 1.56 -1.63 -12.18
CA ALA A 148 2.12 -1.73 -10.83
C ALA A 148 1.10 -2.31 -9.82
N ILE A 149 -0.18 -1.92 -9.92
CA ILE A 149 -1.27 -2.49 -9.12
C ILE A 149 -1.49 -3.95 -9.50
N ALA A 150 -1.58 -4.28 -10.80
CA ALA A 150 -1.72 -5.66 -11.26
C ALA A 150 -0.59 -6.55 -10.73
N ARG A 151 0.65 -6.07 -10.78
CA ARG A 151 1.83 -6.74 -10.22
C ARG A 151 1.70 -7.03 -8.72
N ALA A 152 1.14 -6.08 -7.97
CA ALA A 152 0.91 -6.26 -6.55
C ALA A 152 -0.22 -7.26 -6.27
N LEU A 153 -1.34 -7.16 -6.99
CA LEU A 153 -2.53 -8.00 -6.83
C LEU A 153 -2.32 -9.44 -7.30
N ALA A 154 -1.55 -9.65 -8.37
CA ALA A 154 -1.28 -10.99 -8.91
C ALA A 154 -0.61 -11.93 -7.90
N LYS A 155 0.09 -11.40 -6.91
CA LYS A 155 0.65 -12.17 -5.79
C LYS A 155 -0.43 -12.75 -4.86
N ASN A 156 -1.69 -12.34 -5.01
CA ASN A 156 -2.81 -12.66 -4.11
C ASN A 156 -2.52 -12.28 -2.64
N PRO A 157 -2.13 -11.02 -2.36
CA PRO A 157 -1.71 -10.61 -1.02
C PRO A 157 -2.92 -10.45 -0.09
N LYS A 158 -2.68 -10.54 1.23
CA LYS A 158 -3.69 -10.22 2.26
C LYS A 158 -3.76 -8.72 2.57
N LEU A 159 -2.64 -8.02 2.36
CA LEU A 159 -2.48 -6.59 2.65
C LEU A 159 -1.87 -5.88 1.44
N LEU A 160 -2.58 -4.87 0.92
CA LEU A 160 -2.11 -4.00 -0.15
C LEU A 160 -1.69 -2.64 0.43
N LEU A 161 -0.45 -2.28 0.23
CA LEU A 161 0.16 -1.04 0.70
C LEU A 161 0.41 -0.11 -0.49
N CYS A 162 -0.19 1.08 -0.48
CA CYS A 162 -0.11 2.05 -1.58
C CYS A 162 0.52 3.36 -1.10
N ASP A 163 1.68 3.69 -1.65
CA ASP A 163 2.38 4.96 -1.40
C ASP A 163 2.03 5.96 -2.49
N GLU A 164 1.21 6.98 -2.17
CA GLU A 164 0.78 8.05 -3.08
C GLU A 164 0.32 7.53 -4.46
N PRO A 165 -0.64 6.58 -4.54
CA PRO A 165 -0.93 5.85 -5.77
C PRO A 165 -1.49 6.72 -6.90
N THR A 166 -1.89 7.95 -6.60
CA THR A 166 -2.43 8.92 -7.58
C THR A 166 -1.57 10.17 -7.75
N GLY A 167 -0.46 10.28 -7.01
CA GLY A 167 0.32 11.53 -6.91
C GLY A 167 0.95 12.02 -8.22
N ALA A 168 1.12 11.15 -9.21
CA ALA A 168 1.68 11.48 -10.53
C ALA A 168 0.63 11.44 -11.67
N LEU A 169 -0.68 11.37 -11.34
CA LEU A 169 -1.75 11.17 -12.30
C LEU A 169 -2.67 12.39 -12.40
N ASP A 170 -3.27 12.56 -13.58
CA ASP A 170 -4.38 13.49 -13.73
C ASP A 170 -5.63 13.03 -12.94
N TYR A 171 -6.55 13.96 -12.70
CA TYR A 171 -7.75 13.73 -11.91
C TYR A 171 -8.56 12.48 -12.34
N LYS A 172 -8.85 12.39 -13.65
CA LYS A 172 -9.69 11.31 -14.19
C LYS A 172 -9.03 9.94 -14.00
N THR A 173 -7.75 9.87 -14.30
CA THR A 173 -6.95 8.65 -14.13
C THR A 173 -6.78 8.30 -12.65
N GLY A 174 -6.53 9.28 -11.80
CA GLY A 174 -6.45 9.09 -10.35
C GLY A 174 -7.75 8.52 -9.78
N LYS A 175 -8.91 9.04 -10.22
CA LYS A 175 -10.23 8.53 -9.80
C LYS A 175 -10.43 7.06 -10.18
N GLN A 176 -10.00 6.65 -11.38
CA GLN A 176 -10.05 5.25 -11.81
C GLN A 176 -9.18 4.33 -10.95
N ILE A 177 -7.98 4.79 -10.57
CA ILE A 177 -7.09 4.04 -9.68
C ILE A 177 -7.71 3.86 -8.29
N LEU A 178 -8.26 4.94 -7.71
CA LEU A 178 -8.90 4.85 -6.38
C LEU A 178 -10.14 3.94 -6.41
N LYS A 179 -10.92 3.99 -7.49
CA LYS A 179 -12.04 3.08 -7.69
C LYS A 179 -11.61 1.61 -7.72
N LEU A 180 -10.54 1.31 -8.44
CA LEU A 180 -9.96 -0.04 -8.47
C LEU A 180 -9.52 -0.50 -7.07
N LEU A 181 -8.89 0.37 -6.27
CA LEU A 181 -8.48 0.05 -4.91
C LEU A 181 -9.69 -0.14 -3.97
N GLU A 182 -10.73 0.67 -4.11
CA GLU A 182 -11.99 0.54 -3.38
C GLU A 182 -12.66 -0.80 -3.70
N GLU A 183 -12.77 -1.16 -4.97
CA GLU A 183 -13.35 -2.43 -5.43
C GLU A 183 -12.54 -3.63 -4.94
N THR A 184 -11.22 -3.52 -4.94
CA THR A 184 -10.33 -4.57 -4.43
C THR A 184 -10.58 -4.83 -2.94
N SER A 185 -10.69 -3.79 -2.12
CA SER A 185 -11.00 -3.93 -0.69
C SER A 185 -12.38 -4.60 -0.48
N LYS A 186 -13.41 -4.12 -1.17
CA LYS A 186 -14.78 -4.60 -1.02
C LYS A 186 -15.00 -6.05 -1.48
N ASN A 187 -14.48 -6.38 -2.67
CA ASN A 187 -14.81 -7.65 -3.34
C ASN A 187 -13.90 -8.80 -2.92
N GLU A 188 -12.66 -8.51 -2.54
CA GLU A 188 -11.66 -9.53 -2.22
C GLU A 188 -11.38 -9.66 -0.72
N ASN A 189 -12.11 -8.88 0.12
CA ASN A 189 -11.90 -8.81 1.57
C ASN A 189 -10.43 -8.56 1.92
N MET A 190 -9.75 -7.80 1.05
CA MET A 190 -8.35 -7.43 1.17
C MET A 190 -8.22 -6.15 1.98
N THR A 191 -7.32 -6.12 2.95
CA THR A 191 -7.00 -4.88 3.65
C THR A 191 -6.16 -3.98 2.75
N VAL A 192 -6.58 -2.74 2.54
CA VAL A 192 -5.90 -1.77 1.68
C VAL A 192 -5.51 -0.54 2.50
N ILE A 193 -4.23 -0.18 2.49
CA ILE A 193 -3.73 1.04 3.12
C ILE A 193 -3.19 1.98 2.05
N ILE A 194 -3.74 3.18 1.99
CA ILE A 194 -3.30 4.25 1.09
C ILE A 194 -2.66 5.35 1.94
N ILE A 195 -1.39 5.65 1.71
CA ILE A 195 -0.81 6.87 2.26
C ILE A 195 -0.86 7.98 1.22
N THR A 196 -1.28 9.18 1.65
CA THR A 196 -1.37 10.34 0.77
C THR A 196 -1.34 11.65 1.57
N HIS A 197 -1.08 12.75 0.89
CA HIS A 197 -1.30 14.10 1.41
C HIS A 197 -2.62 14.72 0.94
N ASN A 198 -3.35 14.05 0.03
CA ASN A 198 -4.65 14.49 -0.47
C ASN A 198 -5.78 14.11 0.51
N SER A 199 -6.25 15.09 1.28
CA SER A 199 -7.33 14.88 2.25
C SER A 199 -8.70 14.67 1.63
N ALA A 200 -8.91 15.02 0.36
CA ALA A 200 -10.20 14.90 -0.30
C ALA A 200 -10.64 13.44 -0.46
N ILE A 201 -9.72 12.47 -0.49
CA ILE A 201 -10.06 11.04 -0.58
C ILE A 201 -10.38 10.41 0.79
N ALA A 202 -10.21 11.13 1.89
CA ALA A 202 -10.51 10.62 3.24
C ALA A 202 -11.92 10.01 3.40
N PRO A 203 -12.99 10.58 2.82
CA PRO A 203 -14.34 10.05 2.97
C PRO A 203 -14.54 8.65 2.39
N MET A 204 -13.69 8.18 1.44
CA MET A 204 -13.81 6.84 0.87
C MET A 204 -13.31 5.72 1.81
N ALA A 205 -12.50 6.08 2.80
CA ALA A 205 -11.91 5.11 3.71
C ALA A 205 -12.85 4.73 4.85
N HIS A 206 -12.77 3.49 5.33
CA HIS A 206 -13.42 3.07 6.57
C HIS A 206 -12.75 3.73 7.78
N LYS A 207 -11.44 3.91 7.72
CA LYS A 207 -10.65 4.54 8.78
C LYS A 207 -9.63 5.50 8.19
N VAL A 208 -9.52 6.68 8.78
CA VAL A 208 -8.53 7.70 8.42
C VAL A 208 -7.60 7.92 9.61
N ILE A 209 -6.31 7.71 9.39
CA ILE A 209 -5.28 7.90 10.42
C ILE A 209 -4.46 9.14 10.05
N LYS A 210 -4.50 10.17 10.88
CA LYS A 210 -3.75 11.41 10.65
C LYS A 210 -2.39 11.34 11.32
N PHE A 211 -1.33 11.46 10.52
CA PHE A 211 0.05 11.49 10.96
C PHE A 211 0.59 12.91 11.05
N LYS A 212 1.33 13.20 12.13
CA LYS A 212 2.06 14.44 12.33
C LYS A 212 3.29 14.19 13.19
N ASN A 213 4.43 14.74 12.77
CA ASN A 213 5.69 14.64 13.52
C ASN A 213 6.07 13.20 13.93
N GLY A 214 5.82 12.23 13.06
CA GLY A 214 6.12 10.81 13.27
C GLY A 214 5.11 10.04 14.12
N GLY A 215 4.10 10.68 14.67
CA GLY A 215 3.05 10.06 15.51
C GLY A 215 1.66 10.15 14.90
N VAL A 216 0.71 9.45 15.51
CA VAL A 216 -0.71 9.54 15.20
C VAL A 216 -1.30 10.73 15.95
N GLU A 217 -1.85 11.71 15.20
CA GLU A 217 -2.52 12.90 15.75
C GLU A 217 -4.00 12.64 16.01
N ASP A 218 -4.66 11.90 15.09
CA ASP A 218 -6.11 11.68 15.13
C ASP A 218 -6.48 10.43 14.35
N ILE A 219 -7.58 9.78 14.73
CA ILE A 219 -8.17 8.62 14.03
C ILE A 219 -9.65 8.89 13.83
N ILE A 220 -10.09 8.90 12.57
CA ILE A 220 -11.49 9.09 12.18
C ILE A 220 -12.02 7.76 11.66
N ILE A 221 -13.15 7.32 12.17
CA ILE A 221 -13.88 6.14 11.70
C ILE A 221 -15.08 6.62 10.88
N ASN A 222 -15.16 6.17 9.64
CA ASN A 222 -16.31 6.43 8.77
C ASN A 222 -17.20 5.18 8.77
N GLU A 223 -18.31 5.24 9.49
CA GLU A 223 -19.27 4.12 9.52
C GLU A 223 -19.88 3.80 8.15
N LYS A 224 -19.97 4.81 7.29
CA LYS A 224 -20.48 4.72 5.91
C LYS A 224 -19.51 5.43 4.96
N PRO A 225 -18.49 4.72 4.46
CA PRO A 225 -17.58 5.31 3.48
C PRO A 225 -18.34 5.79 2.24
N THR A 226 -17.95 6.96 1.74
CA THR A 226 -18.51 7.55 0.53
C THR A 226 -17.84 6.90 -0.68
N SER A 227 -18.61 6.51 -1.69
CA SER A 227 -18.03 6.00 -2.94
C SER A 227 -17.12 7.04 -3.57
N ILE A 228 -16.01 6.60 -4.14
CA ILE A 228 -15.09 7.49 -4.87
C ILE A 228 -15.77 8.19 -6.04
N ASP A 229 -16.84 7.61 -6.59
CA ASP A 229 -17.63 8.23 -7.67
C ASP A 229 -18.32 9.53 -7.22
N ASP A 230 -18.61 9.66 -5.92
CA ASP A 230 -19.28 10.81 -5.29
C ASP A 230 -18.28 11.83 -4.68
N ILE A 231 -16.96 11.58 -4.80
CA ILE A 231 -15.91 12.46 -4.27
C ILE A 231 -15.32 13.29 -5.41
N GLU A 232 -15.18 14.59 -5.15
CA GLU A 232 -14.43 15.55 -5.97
C GLU A 232 -13.17 16.02 -5.22
N TRP A 233 -11.99 16.10 -5.89
CA TRP A 233 -10.72 16.62 -5.31
C TRP A 233 -9.90 17.40 -6.32
#